data_59275e49eac0d374fb6353eb0d061bb3
#
_entry.id   59275e49eac0d374fb6353eb0d061bb3
#
_cell.length_a   1.000
_cell.length_b   1.000
_cell.length_c   1.000
_cell.angle_alpha   90.00
_cell.angle_beta   90.00
_cell.angle_gamma   90.00
#
_symmetry.space_group_name_H-M   'P 1'
#
loop_
_entity.id
_entity.type
_entity.pdbx_description
1 polymer ?
#
loop_
_entity_poly.entity_id
_entity_poly.type
_entity_poly.pdbx_seq_one_letter_code
_entity_poly.pdbx_strand_id
1 'polypeptide(L)'
;MEREDVVCRAVPQADGDYLRAAETQSGGHLSVATFRICEGPLTGHHAGLLLWPPRNAADRERALGALADTPDERLEERLAETAVRCRVETSPFGELEVRKVLEIAPACELPPPAGPNPPIVREDVLPPQPPEAPATRIMVLRDAEQVREAVAQLAEQPVLGFDIETACTRLPPDQREERGAFDPWNGTVRLVQIAAPLPDGGAVAVVVDCWEVDPAPLLRLLGDGRRVLAHNAKFEQSWVKYRWDIELTDILDTCAWWTVIAGHLAAADFAHGLEDAKLVTLADRFLHAELDKTFQTSDWAQEVLSDGQLEYAGVDAAVLLPLADILEELGEELGCAEQARLASMAGGRRAAIATHYAAGRHDDERHEALAMVASAASTADLAAAGAIMRRMVLSAASRAAVAEAYKLRRSQLAA
;
A
#
# COMPACT_ATOMS: atom_id res chain seq x y z
N MET A 1 17.79 -2.16 8.70
CA MET A 1 17.52 -0.81 9.22
C MET A 1 18.61 -0.51 10.25
N GLU A 2 19.56 0.29 9.87
CA GLU A 2 20.58 0.76 10.81
C GLU A 2 19.94 1.79 11.73
N ARG A 3 20.15 1.62 13.02
CA ARG A 3 19.72 2.55 14.06
C ARG A 3 20.92 3.33 14.48
N GLU A 4 20.87 4.64 14.36
CA GLU A 4 21.95 5.51 14.79
C GLU A 4 21.48 6.51 15.84
N ASP A 5 22.28 6.70 16.88
CA ASP A 5 22.07 7.74 17.85
C ASP A 5 22.95 8.94 17.45
N VAL A 6 22.32 10.02 16.98
CA VAL A 6 22.99 11.19 16.42
C VAL A 6 22.56 12.48 17.11
N VAL A 7 23.42 13.49 17.10
CA VAL A 7 23.06 14.82 17.59
C VAL A 7 22.39 15.60 16.46
N CYS A 8 21.22 16.16 16.75
CA CYS A 8 20.38 16.87 15.83
C CYS A 8 20.01 18.25 16.38
N ARG A 9 19.75 19.19 15.48
CA ARG A 9 19.15 20.48 15.80
C ARG A 9 17.97 20.76 14.90
N ALA A 10 16.88 21.29 15.45
CA ALA A 10 15.72 21.67 14.67
C ALA A 10 16.06 22.80 13.69
N VAL A 11 15.44 22.76 12.52
CA VAL A 11 15.61 23.74 11.44
C VAL A 11 14.28 24.43 11.20
N PRO A 12 14.24 25.78 11.14
CA PRO A 12 12.99 26.49 10.85
C PRO A 12 12.50 26.17 9.43
N GLN A 13 11.21 26.14 9.26
CA GLN A 13 10.54 26.10 7.96
C GLN A 13 10.69 27.44 7.22
N ALA A 14 10.19 27.51 5.99
CA ALA A 14 10.28 28.70 5.16
C ALA A 14 9.53 29.93 5.75
N ASP A 15 8.50 29.70 6.58
CA ASP A 15 7.73 30.69 7.32
C ASP A 15 8.37 31.09 8.67
N GLY A 16 9.45 30.42 9.07
CA GLY A 16 10.16 30.65 10.32
C GLY A 16 9.75 29.74 11.47
N ASP A 17 8.66 28.99 11.34
CA ASP A 17 8.16 28.07 12.35
C ASP A 17 9.00 26.77 12.38
N TYR A 18 9.10 26.15 13.56
CA TYR A 18 9.82 24.89 13.74
C TYR A 18 8.90 23.66 13.70
N LEU A 19 7.60 23.88 13.83
CA LEU A 19 6.57 22.84 13.71
C LEU A 19 5.64 23.17 12.55
N ARG A 20 5.45 22.23 11.66
CA ARG A 20 4.50 22.35 10.55
C ARG A 20 3.32 21.42 10.80
N ALA A 21 2.09 21.96 10.71
CA ALA A 21 0.91 21.13 10.64
C ALA A 21 0.89 20.34 9.32
N ALA A 22 0.60 19.06 9.41
CA ALA A 22 0.46 18.19 8.27
C ALA A 22 -0.79 17.33 8.42
N GLU A 23 -1.40 16.96 7.30
CA GLU A 23 -2.54 16.07 7.25
C GLU A 23 -2.14 14.81 6.48
N THR A 24 -2.49 13.64 7.02
CA THR A 24 -2.26 12.38 6.33
C THR A 24 -3.32 12.15 5.26
N GLN A 25 -3.03 11.30 4.30
CA GLN A 25 -4.01 10.87 3.28
C GLN A 25 -5.30 10.29 3.87
N SER A 26 -5.25 9.82 5.13
CA SER A 26 -6.42 9.32 5.87
C SER A 26 -7.13 10.40 6.70
N GLY A 27 -6.80 11.69 6.53
CA GLY A 27 -7.41 12.81 7.25
C GLY A 27 -6.97 12.94 8.71
N GLY A 28 -5.88 12.30 9.12
CA GLY A 28 -5.29 12.47 10.44
C GLY A 28 -4.39 13.69 10.48
N HIS A 29 -4.52 14.54 11.51
CA HIS A 29 -3.66 15.69 11.72
C HIS A 29 -2.44 15.32 12.55
N LEU A 30 -1.25 15.84 12.18
CA LEU A 30 -0.02 15.72 12.93
C LEU A 30 0.82 16.99 12.78
N SER A 31 1.81 17.16 13.66
CA SER A 31 2.83 18.18 13.48
C SER A 31 4.16 17.51 13.09
N VAL A 32 4.93 18.16 12.25
CA VAL A 32 6.24 17.69 11.79
C VAL A 32 7.30 18.70 12.22
N ALA A 33 8.34 18.23 12.91
CA ALA A 33 9.56 18.98 13.14
C ALA A 33 10.67 18.43 12.24
N THR A 34 11.40 19.30 11.55
CA THR A 34 12.57 18.92 10.77
C THR A 34 13.83 19.18 11.55
N PHE A 35 14.68 18.18 11.65
CA PHE A 35 15.99 18.27 12.28
C PHE A 35 17.10 18.14 11.24
N ARG A 36 18.22 18.82 11.46
CA ARG A 36 19.47 18.61 10.75
C ARG A 36 20.45 17.88 11.64
N ILE A 37 21.05 16.81 11.13
CA ILE A 37 22.01 16.00 11.85
C ILE A 37 23.32 16.77 11.93
N CYS A 38 23.85 16.94 13.14
CA CYS A 38 25.05 17.75 13.42
C CYS A 38 26.31 16.91 13.49
N GLU A 39 26.22 15.63 13.81
CA GLU A 39 27.38 14.75 14.05
C GLU A 39 27.13 13.36 13.45
N GLY A 40 28.21 12.70 13.05
CA GLY A 40 28.20 11.33 12.54
C GLY A 40 28.21 11.25 11.01
N PRO A 41 28.06 10.03 10.44
CA PRO A 41 28.13 9.80 8.99
C PRO A 41 27.00 10.48 8.21
N LEU A 42 25.91 10.80 8.88
CA LEU A 42 24.74 11.47 8.29
C LEU A 42 24.74 12.99 8.50
N THR A 43 25.88 13.59 8.86
CA THR A 43 26.00 15.04 9.10
C THR A 43 25.49 15.85 7.90
N GLY A 44 24.65 16.85 8.18
CA GLY A 44 24.04 17.71 7.16
C GLY A 44 22.73 17.20 6.59
N HIS A 45 22.39 15.92 6.78
CA HIS A 45 21.10 15.37 6.34
C HIS A 45 19.97 15.82 7.26
N HIS A 46 18.75 15.80 6.72
CA HIS A 46 17.54 16.11 7.47
C HIS A 46 16.87 14.84 7.97
N ALA A 47 16.29 14.91 9.17
CA ALA A 47 15.45 13.85 9.74
C ALA A 47 14.13 14.44 10.23
N GLY A 48 13.01 13.81 9.92
CA GLY A 48 11.68 14.23 10.32
C GLY A 48 11.27 13.63 11.67
N LEU A 49 10.73 14.42 12.58
CA LEU A 49 10.02 13.96 13.77
C LEU A 49 8.53 14.16 13.57
N LEU A 50 7.79 13.05 13.50
CA LEU A 50 6.33 13.05 13.35
C LEU A 50 5.67 13.07 14.73
N LEU A 51 4.97 14.16 15.03
CA LEU A 51 4.26 14.37 16.28
C LEU A 51 2.76 14.19 16.06
N TRP A 52 2.25 13.02 16.35
CA TRP A 52 0.82 12.77 16.41
C TRP A 52 0.21 13.38 17.68
N PRO A 53 -1.05 13.84 17.64
CA PRO A 53 -1.74 14.26 18.85
C PRO A 53 -1.64 13.14 19.91
N PRO A 54 -1.00 13.38 21.06
CA PRO A 54 -0.78 12.33 22.04
C PRO A 54 -2.13 11.90 22.65
N ARG A 55 -2.38 10.60 22.66
CA ARG A 55 -3.57 10.03 23.30
C ARG A 55 -3.43 10.03 24.82
N ASN A 56 -2.18 10.00 25.32
CA ASN A 56 -1.83 9.99 26.73
C ASN A 56 -0.35 10.37 26.95
N ALA A 57 0.05 10.52 28.21
CA ALA A 57 1.42 10.87 28.58
C ALA A 57 2.49 9.88 28.07
N ALA A 58 2.16 8.59 27.99
CA ALA A 58 3.11 7.57 27.51
C ALA A 58 3.39 7.69 26.01
N ASP A 59 2.41 8.10 25.21
CA ASP A 59 2.61 8.36 23.78
C ASP A 59 3.48 9.61 23.57
N ARG A 60 3.28 10.64 24.39
CA ARG A 60 4.12 11.84 24.38
C ARG A 60 5.54 11.54 24.76
N GLU A 61 5.76 10.77 25.84
CA GLU A 61 7.09 10.34 26.28
C GLU A 61 7.79 9.49 25.21
N ARG A 62 7.05 8.63 24.52
CA ARG A 62 7.60 7.80 23.44
C ARG A 62 8.12 8.64 22.28
N ALA A 63 7.39 9.68 21.86
CA ALA A 63 7.75 10.54 20.75
C ALA A 63 8.82 11.57 21.15
N LEU A 64 8.58 12.32 22.21
CA LEU A 64 9.39 13.46 22.63
C LEU A 64 10.52 13.09 23.60
N GLY A 65 10.43 11.93 24.30
CA GLY A 65 11.48 11.51 25.23
C GLY A 65 11.91 12.60 26.20
N ALA A 66 13.15 13.06 26.10
CA ALA A 66 13.70 14.11 26.97
C ALA A 66 12.99 15.49 26.85
N LEU A 67 12.15 15.69 25.85
CA LEU A 67 11.33 16.91 25.67
C LEU A 67 9.88 16.71 26.09
N ALA A 68 9.50 15.55 26.63
CA ALA A 68 8.10 15.19 26.92
C ALA A 68 7.43 16.11 27.96
N ASP A 69 8.20 16.63 28.92
CA ASP A 69 7.72 17.55 29.95
C ASP A 69 7.56 19.00 29.48
N THR A 70 7.96 19.30 28.22
CA THR A 70 7.81 20.65 27.66
C THR A 70 6.35 20.88 27.30
N PRO A 71 5.67 21.95 27.82
CA PRO A 71 4.32 22.30 27.43
C PRO A 71 4.21 22.55 25.91
N ASP A 72 3.06 22.24 25.30
CA ASP A 72 2.88 22.36 23.83
C ASP A 72 3.12 23.78 23.33
N GLU A 73 2.66 24.78 24.06
CA GLU A 73 2.86 26.21 23.77
C GLU A 73 4.32 26.66 23.81
N ARG A 74 5.21 25.86 24.40
CA ARG A 74 6.66 26.15 24.49
C ARG A 74 7.53 25.14 23.73
N LEU A 75 6.92 24.14 23.11
CA LEU A 75 7.69 23.07 22.45
C LEU A 75 8.47 23.64 21.28
N GLU A 76 7.90 24.52 20.51
CA GLU A 76 8.54 25.15 19.35
C GLU A 76 9.74 26.03 19.74
N GLU A 77 9.56 26.90 20.76
CA GLU A 77 10.63 27.69 21.35
C GLU A 77 11.79 26.78 21.84
N ARG A 78 11.41 25.68 22.50
CA ARG A 78 12.39 24.72 23.03
C ARG A 78 13.17 24.00 21.94
N LEU A 79 12.50 23.62 20.87
CA LEU A 79 13.14 23.01 19.69
C LEU A 79 14.12 23.97 19.00
N ALA A 80 13.77 25.26 18.91
CA ALA A 80 14.62 26.30 18.31
C ALA A 80 15.95 26.47 19.07
N GLU A 81 15.89 26.39 20.40
CA GLU A 81 17.02 26.67 21.29
C GLU A 81 17.92 25.48 21.58
N THR A 82 17.46 24.25 21.29
CA THR A 82 18.04 23.05 21.87
C THR A 82 18.60 22.11 20.80
N ALA A 83 19.84 21.66 20.99
CA ALA A 83 20.34 20.47 20.31
C ALA A 83 19.87 19.23 21.09
N VAL A 84 19.56 18.16 20.40
CA VAL A 84 19.07 16.91 20.99
C VAL A 84 19.83 15.72 20.42
N ARG A 85 20.10 14.73 21.27
CA ARG A 85 20.52 13.43 20.79
C ARG A 85 19.28 12.60 20.46
N CYS A 86 19.21 12.14 19.26
CA CYS A 86 18.05 11.42 18.73
C CYS A 86 18.45 10.03 18.25
N ARG A 87 17.56 9.09 18.40
CA ARG A 87 17.61 7.86 17.63
C ARG A 87 16.94 8.08 16.28
N VAL A 88 17.75 7.94 15.23
CA VAL A 88 17.32 8.08 13.86
C VAL A 88 17.29 6.71 13.19
N GLU A 89 16.26 6.44 12.44
CA GLU A 89 16.10 5.24 11.64
C GLU A 89 15.70 5.65 10.21
N THR A 90 16.17 4.92 9.23
CA THR A 90 15.65 5.08 7.88
C THR A 90 14.24 4.54 7.82
N SER A 91 13.30 5.35 7.40
CA SER A 91 11.91 4.93 7.18
C SER A 91 11.84 3.91 6.05
N PRO A 92 10.73 3.18 5.93
CA PRO A 92 10.49 2.33 4.76
C PRO A 92 10.53 3.07 3.43
N PHE A 93 10.36 4.38 3.45
CA PHE A 93 10.38 5.26 2.28
C PHE A 93 11.76 5.90 2.04
N GLY A 94 12.78 5.44 2.76
CA GLY A 94 14.15 5.91 2.61
C GLY A 94 14.47 7.21 3.33
N GLU A 95 13.52 7.80 4.01
CA GLU A 95 13.69 9.03 4.74
C GLU A 95 14.24 8.77 6.14
N LEU A 96 15.01 9.72 6.64
CA LEU A 96 15.49 9.65 8.02
C LEU A 96 14.39 10.16 8.95
N GLU A 97 13.92 9.30 9.85
CA GLU A 97 12.92 9.62 10.86
C GLU A 97 13.53 9.60 12.25
N VAL A 98 13.28 10.63 13.04
CA VAL A 98 13.56 10.64 14.47
C VAL A 98 12.54 9.75 15.18
N ARG A 99 12.99 8.62 15.68
CA ARG A 99 12.14 7.67 16.41
C ARG A 99 11.99 7.99 17.88
N LYS A 100 13.00 8.63 18.46
CA LYS A 100 12.98 9.05 19.87
C LYS A 100 14.03 10.13 20.11
N VAL A 101 13.64 11.16 20.85
CA VAL A 101 14.57 12.10 21.47
C VAL A 101 15.10 11.47 22.75
N LEU A 102 16.40 11.23 22.82
CA LEU A 102 17.04 10.50 23.95
C LEU A 102 17.43 11.44 25.09
N GLU A 103 18.12 12.53 24.74
CA GLU A 103 18.61 13.51 25.70
C GLU A 103 18.79 14.89 25.06
N ILE A 104 18.89 15.92 25.91
CA ILE A 104 19.30 17.26 25.48
C ILE A 104 20.81 17.23 25.31
N ALA A 105 21.29 17.53 24.12
CA ALA A 105 22.71 17.55 23.78
C ALA A 105 23.31 18.94 24.02
N PRO A 106 24.64 19.06 24.18
CA PRO A 106 25.34 20.34 24.13
C PRO A 106 25.02 21.08 22.83
N ALA A 107 25.01 22.42 22.89
CA ALA A 107 24.80 23.23 21.70
C ALA A 107 25.81 22.86 20.61
N CYS A 108 25.33 22.56 19.41
CA CYS A 108 26.14 22.31 18.22
C CYS A 108 25.86 23.42 17.19
N GLU A 109 26.86 23.74 16.37
CA GLU A 109 26.64 24.57 15.19
C GLU A 109 25.85 23.76 14.14
N LEU A 110 24.88 24.41 13.48
CA LEU A 110 24.18 23.78 12.35
C LEU A 110 25.19 23.63 11.19
N PRO A 111 25.53 22.43 10.77
CA PRO A 111 26.34 22.25 9.58
C PRO A 111 25.62 22.84 8.36
N PRO A 112 26.33 23.24 7.29
CA PRO A 112 25.64 23.51 6.03
C PRO A 112 24.78 22.30 5.66
N PRO A 113 23.64 22.49 4.98
CA PRO A 113 22.91 21.38 4.44
C PRO A 113 23.90 20.54 3.63
N ALA A 114 23.89 19.23 3.78
CA ALA A 114 24.52 18.35 2.81
C ALA A 114 24.00 18.86 1.47
N GLY A 115 24.90 19.38 0.64
CA GLY A 115 24.49 20.07 -0.59
C GLY A 115 23.46 19.20 -1.31
N PRO A 116 22.46 19.80 -1.96
CA PRO A 116 21.62 19.03 -2.84
C PRO A 116 22.56 18.25 -3.76
N ASN A 117 22.34 16.97 -3.95
CA ASN A 117 22.78 16.38 -5.20
C ASN A 117 22.42 17.38 -6.28
N PRO A 118 23.34 17.71 -7.22
CA PRO A 118 23.11 18.76 -8.19
C PRO A 118 21.68 18.61 -8.70
N PRO A 119 20.90 19.70 -8.76
CA PRO A 119 19.49 19.59 -9.12
C PRO A 119 19.45 18.87 -10.46
N ILE A 120 18.99 17.62 -10.42
CA ILE A 120 18.68 16.90 -11.64
C ILE A 120 17.47 17.63 -12.18
N VAL A 121 17.70 18.39 -13.27
CA VAL A 121 16.61 19.12 -13.93
C VAL A 121 15.58 18.07 -14.30
N ARG A 122 14.34 18.22 -13.83
CA ARG A 122 13.27 17.22 -14.02
C ARG A 122 13.10 16.77 -15.48
N GLU A 123 13.42 17.66 -16.42
CA GLU A 123 13.37 17.41 -17.86
C GLU A 123 14.45 16.45 -18.35
N ASP A 124 15.59 16.38 -17.66
CA ASP A 124 16.72 15.52 -18.06
C ASP A 124 16.56 14.05 -17.60
N VAL A 125 15.66 13.81 -16.65
CA VAL A 125 15.41 12.49 -16.04
C VAL A 125 14.18 11.79 -16.64
N LEU A 126 13.30 12.53 -17.30
CA LEU A 126 12.19 11.93 -18.02
C LEU A 126 12.69 11.30 -19.32
N PRO A 127 12.27 10.08 -19.65
CA PRO A 127 12.63 9.48 -20.92
C PRO A 127 12.24 10.43 -22.06
N PRO A 128 13.06 10.60 -23.09
CA PRO A 128 12.84 11.57 -24.19
C PRO A 128 11.55 11.31 -24.98
N GLN A 129 11.06 10.10 -24.94
CA GLN A 129 9.72 9.69 -25.36
C GLN A 129 9.22 8.62 -24.41
N PRO A 130 8.30 8.96 -23.49
CA PRO A 130 7.71 7.95 -22.63
C PRO A 130 7.00 6.89 -23.46
N PRO A 131 7.09 5.62 -23.06
CA PRO A 131 6.29 4.59 -23.71
C PRO A 131 4.81 4.93 -23.55
N GLU A 132 4.02 4.68 -24.58
CA GLU A 132 2.57 4.77 -24.48
C GLU A 132 2.05 3.69 -23.51
N ALA A 133 0.92 3.97 -22.86
CA ALA A 133 0.25 2.95 -22.07
C ALA A 133 -0.04 1.72 -22.95
N PRO A 134 0.18 0.50 -22.45
CA PRO A 134 0.03 -0.69 -23.27
C PRO A 134 -1.42 -0.87 -23.72
N ALA A 135 -1.64 -1.19 -25.00
CA ALA A 135 -2.95 -1.66 -25.44
C ALA A 135 -3.31 -2.91 -24.64
N THR A 136 -4.35 -2.79 -23.82
CA THR A 136 -4.70 -3.83 -22.85
C THR A 136 -5.89 -4.65 -23.32
N ARG A 137 -5.70 -5.97 -23.40
CA ARG A 137 -6.79 -6.92 -23.61
C ARG A 137 -7.34 -7.38 -22.27
N ILE A 138 -8.61 -7.08 -22.00
CA ILE A 138 -9.28 -7.48 -20.76
C ILE A 138 -9.91 -8.86 -20.92
N MET A 139 -9.64 -9.76 -19.96
CA MET A 139 -10.23 -11.09 -19.87
C MET A 139 -10.94 -11.24 -18.53
N VAL A 140 -12.28 -11.20 -18.55
CA VAL A 140 -13.08 -11.35 -17.32
C VAL A 140 -13.34 -12.83 -17.07
N LEU A 141 -12.92 -13.33 -15.90
CA LEU A 141 -13.08 -14.73 -15.50
C LEU A 141 -14.22 -14.86 -14.49
N ARG A 142 -15.14 -15.78 -14.77
CA ARG A 142 -16.34 -16.02 -13.96
C ARG A 142 -16.53 -17.48 -13.55
N ASP A 143 -15.68 -18.37 -14.01
CA ASP A 143 -15.72 -19.78 -13.66
C ASP A 143 -14.34 -20.39 -13.40
N ALA A 144 -14.32 -21.57 -12.78
CA ALA A 144 -13.09 -22.21 -12.36
C ALA A 144 -12.24 -22.78 -13.52
N GLU A 145 -12.85 -23.03 -14.70
CA GLU A 145 -12.12 -23.48 -15.88
C GLU A 145 -11.27 -22.33 -16.42
N GLN A 146 -11.89 -21.17 -16.65
CA GLN A 146 -11.21 -19.94 -17.07
C GLN A 146 -10.08 -19.55 -16.12
N VAL A 147 -10.27 -19.70 -14.79
CA VAL A 147 -9.20 -19.46 -13.80
C VAL A 147 -8.03 -20.43 -14.01
N ARG A 148 -8.31 -21.72 -14.26
CA ARG A 148 -7.22 -22.69 -14.51
C ARG A 148 -6.45 -22.39 -15.80
N GLU A 149 -7.15 -22.00 -16.85
CA GLU A 149 -6.53 -21.61 -18.13
C GLU A 149 -5.66 -20.37 -17.95
N ALA A 150 -6.15 -19.35 -17.23
CA ALA A 150 -5.38 -18.16 -16.92
C ALA A 150 -4.15 -18.44 -16.06
N VAL A 151 -4.26 -19.34 -15.06
CA VAL A 151 -3.09 -19.81 -14.28
C VAL A 151 -2.02 -20.42 -15.20
N ALA A 152 -2.41 -21.28 -16.15
CA ALA A 152 -1.46 -21.89 -17.08
C ALA A 152 -0.80 -20.85 -18.00
N GLN A 153 -1.54 -19.85 -18.47
CA GLN A 153 -1.01 -18.78 -19.32
C GLN A 153 -0.06 -17.83 -18.57
N LEU A 154 -0.38 -17.51 -17.31
CA LEU A 154 0.41 -16.60 -16.50
C LEU A 154 1.60 -17.27 -15.78
N ALA A 155 1.62 -18.60 -15.71
CA ALA A 155 2.65 -19.35 -14.98
C ALA A 155 4.08 -19.09 -15.51
N GLU A 156 4.22 -18.84 -16.81
CA GLU A 156 5.52 -18.59 -17.46
C GLU A 156 5.96 -17.10 -17.36
N GLN A 157 5.11 -16.23 -16.86
CA GLN A 157 5.41 -14.79 -16.77
C GLN A 157 6.27 -14.51 -15.54
N PRO A 158 7.46 -13.90 -15.69
CA PRO A 158 8.34 -13.59 -14.56
C PRO A 158 7.87 -12.39 -13.73
N VAL A 159 7.08 -11.52 -14.35
CA VAL A 159 6.59 -10.25 -13.75
C VAL A 159 5.10 -10.14 -14.00
N LEU A 160 4.35 -9.78 -12.97
CA LEU A 160 2.90 -9.60 -13.05
C LEU A 160 2.48 -8.29 -12.39
N GLY A 161 1.68 -7.47 -13.09
CA GLY A 161 0.96 -6.35 -12.49
C GLY A 161 -0.22 -6.87 -11.66
N PHE A 162 -0.48 -6.27 -10.52
CA PHE A 162 -1.50 -6.72 -9.58
C PHE A 162 -2.23 -5.56 -8.93
N ASP A 163 -3.56 -5.66 -8.92
CA ASP A 163 -4.45 -4.72 -8.23
C ASP A 163 -5.70 -5.45 -7.72
N ILE A 164 -6.48 -4.79 -6.85
CA ILE A 164 -7.75 -5.30 -6.35
C ILE A 164 -8.79 -4.19 -6.24
N GLU A 165 -10.06 -4.55 -6.47
CA GLU A 165 -11.18 -3.69 -6.11
C GLU A 165 -11.95 -4.28 -4.92
N THR A 166 -12.31 -3.42 -3.99
CA THR A 166 -12.99 -3.81 -2.76
C THR A 166 -14.40 -3.25 -2.69
N ALA A 167 -15.30 -4.01 -2.06
CA ALA A 167 -16.69 -3.64 -1.90
C ALA A 167 -17.09 -3.66 -0.43
N CYS A 168 -17.79 -2.62 0.03
CA CYS A 168 -18.39 -2.60 1.35
C CYS A 168 -19.70 -3.39 1.32
N THR A 169 -19.75 -4.55 1.99
CA THR A 169 -20.91 -5.44 2.01
C THR A 169 -21.66 -5.45 3.32
N ARG A 170 -21.05 -4.97 4.41
CA ARG A 170 -21.67 -5.00 5.75
C ARG A 170 -22.53 -3.78 6.05
N LEU A 171 -22.27 -2.66 5.41
CA LEU A 171 -23.02 -1.44 5.62
C LEU A 171 -24.10 -1.27 4.57
N PRO A 172 -25.29 -0.75 4.92
CA PRO A 172 -26.33 -0.42 3.95
C PRO A 172 -25.81 0.65 2.96
N PRO A 173 -26.38 0.71 1.74
CA PRO A 173 -25.87 1.59 0.67
C PRO A 173 -25.73 3.06 1.05
N ASP A 174 -26.64 3.56 1.89
CA ASP A 174 -26.65 4.94 2.41
C ASP A 174 -25.58 5.22 3.48
N GLN A 175 -24.92 4.17 3.99
CA GLN A 175 -23.86 4.24 4.99
C GLN A 175 -22.51 3.73 4.46
N ARG A 176 -22.45 3.36 3.18
CA ARG A 176 -21.22 2.95 2.50
C ARG A 176 -20.38 4.18 2.19
N GLU A 177 -19.81 4.76 3.24
CA GLU A 177 -18.78 5.77 3.03
C GLU A 177 -17.58 5.12 2.34
N GLU A 178 -16.86 5.91 1.55
CA GLU A 178 -15.65 5.53 0.81
C GLU A 178 -14.66 4.69 1.65
N ARG A 179 -14.57 4.96 2.95
CA ARG A 179 -13.70 4.23 3.88
C ARG A 179 -14.18 2.82 4.25
N GLY A 180 -15.46 2.52 4.14
CA GLY A 180 -16.00 1.20 4.50
C GLY A 180 -15.46 0.09 3.60
N ALA A 181 -15.15 0.40 2.33
CA ALA A 181 -14.56 -0.55 1.39
C ALA A 181 -13.06 -0.81 1.64
N PHE A 182 -12.37 0.11 2.33
CA PHE A 182 -10.95 -0.03 2.68
C PHE A 182 -10.71 -0.77 4.00
N ASP A 183 -11.77 -1.08 4.72
CA ASP A 183 -11.70 -1.79 6.00
C ASP A 183 -12.02 -3.27 5.80
N PRO A 184 -11.05 -4.19 6.04
CA PRO A 184 -11.27 -5.63 5.94
C PRO A 184 -12.41 -6.18 6.81
N TRP A 185 -12.91 -5.39 7.75
CA TRP A 185 -14.04 -5.77 8.62
C TRP A 185 -15.40 -5.39 8.05
N ASN A 186 -15.45 -4.42 7.15
CA ASN A 186 -16.69 -3.92 6.54
C ASN A 186 -16.80 -4.31 5.07
N GLY A 187 -15.69 -4.69 4.46
CA GLY A 187 -15.59 -4.96 3.04
C GLY A 187 -15.10 -6.36 2.68
N THR A 188 -15.16 -6.64 1.41
CA THR A 188 -14.63 -7.85 0.79
C THR A 188 -13.93 -7.48 -0.51
N VAL A 189 -13.02 -8.32 -0.99
CA VAL A 189 -12.45 -8.16 -2.34
C VAL A 189 -13.53 -8.51 -3.36
N ARG A 190 -13.83 -7.57 -4.24
CA ARG A 190 -14.76 -7.76 -5.35
C ARG A 190 -14.05 -8.27 -6.60
N LEU A 191 -13.01 -7.59 -7.02
CA LEU A 191 -12.22 -7.97 -8.18
C LEU A 191 -10.76 -8.22 -7.77
N VAL A 192 -10.12 -9.14 -8.48
CA VAL A 192 -8.67 -9.35 -8.52
C VAL A 192 -8.23 -9.17 -9.95
N GLN A 193 -7.27 -8.29 -10.19
CA GLN A 193 -6.71 -8.00 -11.50
C GLN A 193 -5.24 -8.45 -11.55
N ILE A 194 -4.89 -9.19 -12.59
CA ILE A 194 -3.50 -9.61 -12.84
C ILE A 194 -3.18 -9.33 -14.31
N ALA A 195 -2.18 -8.49 -14.52
CA ALA A 195 -1.73 -8.14 -15.87
C ALA A 195 -0.38 -8.77 -16.19
N ALA A 196 -0.20 -9.15 -17.45
CA ALA A 196 1.06 -9.66 -17.98
C ALA A 196 1.37 -8.99 -19.32
N PRO A 197 2.68 -8.82 -19.65
CA PRO A 197 3.07 -8.27 -20.95
C PRO A 197 2.77 -9.26 -22.07
N LEU A 198 2.46 -8.74 -23.24
CA LEU A 198 2.32 -9.50 -24.48
C LEU A 198 3.57 -9.31 -25.39
N PRO A 199 3.91 -10.28 -26.23
CA PRO A 199 5.08 -10.17 -27.11
C PRO A 199 5.03 -9.01 -28.12
N ASP A 200 3.83 -8.48 -28.39
CA ASP A 200 3.60 -7.36 -29.32
C ASP A 200 3.73 -5.97 -28.64
N GLY A 201 4.13 -5.94 -27.37
CA GLY A 201 4.25 -4.71 -26.58
C GLY A 201 2.94 -4.28 -25.89
N GLY A 202 1.84 -5.02 -26.07
CA GLY A 202 0.60 -4.83 -25.35
C GLY A 202 0.60 -5.56 -24.00
N ALA A 203 -0.56 -5.55 -23.33
CA ALA A 203 -0.78 -6.30 -22.10
C ALA A 203 -2.07 -7.13 -22.17
N VAL A 204 -2.11 -8.22 -21.44
CA VAL A 204 -3.35 -8.91 -21.10
C VAL A 204 -3.62 -8.71 -19.62
N ALA A 205 -4.81 -8.24 -19.27
CA ALA A 205 -5.29 -8.16 -17.89
C ALA A 205 -6.40 -9.18 -17.65
N VAL A 206 -6.15 -10.07 -16.73
CA VAL A 206 -7.11 -11.05 -16.23
C VAL A 206 -7.85 -10.42 -15.06
N VAL A 207 -9.15 -10.25 -15.18
CA VAL A 207 -10.04 -9.68 -14.15
C VAL A 207 -10.93 -10.78 -13.60
N VAL A 208 -10.79 -11.10 -12.32
CA VAL A 208 -11.56 -12.17 -11.66
C VAL A 208 -12.63 -11.56 -10.77
N ASP A 209 -13.89 -11.87 -11.04
CA ASP A 209 -14.98 -11.53 -10.13
C ASP A 209 -15.01 -12.54 -8.95
N CYS A 210 -14.51 -12.10 -7.79
CA CYS A 210 -14.40 -12.93 -6.58
C CYS A 210 -15.75 -13.36 -6.01
N TRP A 211 -16.85 -12.75 -6.44
CA TRP A 211 -18.18 -13.18 -6.07
C TRP A 211 -18.71 -14.33 -6.92
N GLU A 212 -18.14 -14.51 -8.11
CA GLU A 212 -18.47 -15.60 -9.03
C GLU A 212 -17.54 -16.80 -8.85
N VAL A 213 -16.21 -16.54 -8.74
CA VAL A 213 -15.19 -17.60 -8.66
C VAL A 213 -14.09 -17.27 -7.65
N ASP A 214 -13.43 -18.28 -7.08
CA ASP A 214 -12.32 -18.09 -6.14
C ASP A 214 -11.01 -17.80 -6.89
N PRO A 215 -10.37 -16.62 -6.69
CA PRO A 215 -9.11 -16.25 -7.32
C PRO A 215 -7.88 -16.93 -6.70
N ALA A 216 -8.02 -17.71 -5.62
CA ALA A 216 -6.90 -18.29 -4.88
C ALA A 216 -5.87 -19.03 -5.75
N PRO A 217 -6.21 -19.76 -6.83
CA PRO A 217 -5.20 -20.37 -7.70
C PRO A 217 -4.29 -19.34 -8.39
N LEU A 218 -4.82 -18.19 -8.81
CA LEU A 218 -4.06 -17.09 -9.40
C LEU A 218 -3.24 -16.33 -8.34
N LEU A 219 -3.82 -16.07 -7.18
CA LEU A 219 -3.09 -15.42 -6.09
C LEU A 219 -1.89 -16.23 -5.61
N ARG A 220 -1.94 -17.56 -5.68
CA ARG A 220 -0.78 -18.40 -5.37
C ARG A 220 0.38 -18.22 -6.34
N LEU A 221 0.11 -17.86 -7.60
CA LEU A 221 1.19 -17.49 -8.54
C LEU A 221 1.93 -16.25 -8.05
N LEU A 222 1.22 -15.28 -7.46
CA LEU A 222 1.83 -14.06 -6.92
C LEU A 222 2.68 -14.34 -5.67
N GLY A 223 2.35 -15.41 -4.94
CA GLY A 223 3.05 -15.82 -3.72
C GLY A 223 4.21 -16.81 -3.93
N ASP A 224 4.53 -17.24 -5.15
CA ASP A 224 5.55 -18.27 -5.44
C ASP A 224 6.96 -17.71 -5.65
N GLY A 225 7.18 -16.41 -5.36
CA GLY A 225 8.48 -15.74 -5.44
C GLY A 225 8.73 -14.98 -6.74
N ARG A 226 7.75 -14.89 -7.63
CA ARG A 226 7.84 -14.03 -8.82
C ARG A 226 7.67 -12.58 -8.47
N ARG A 227 8.13 -11.69 -9.34
CA ARG A 227 7.98 -10.26 -9.16
C ARG A 227 6.53 -9.82 -9.36
N VAL A 228 5.99 -9.14 -8.37
CA VAL A 228 4.66 -8.54 -8.37
C VAL A 228 4.78 -7.02 -8.38
N LEU A 229 4.17 -6.39 -9.35
CA LEU A 229 4.06 -4.93 -9.44
C LEU A 229 2.73 -4.50 -8.87
N ALA A 230 2.73 -3.57 -7.93
CA ALA A 230 1.52 -3.03 -7.33
C ALA A 230 1.68 -1.54 -7.04
N HIS A 231 0.58 -0.84 -6.78
CA HIS A 231 0.60 0.56 -6.39
C HIS A 231 0.03 0.73 -4.98
N ASN A 232 0.85 1.22 -4.02
CA ASN A 232 0.52 1.22 -2.60
C ASN A 232 0.24 -0.20 -2.06
N ALA A 233 1.10 -1.13 -2.45
CA ALA A 233 1.00 -2.59 -2.27
C ALA A 233 0.66 -3.07 -0.84
N LYS A 234 0.79 -2.20 0.16
CA LYS A 234 0.34 -2.49 1.53
C LYS A 234 -1.15 -2.81 1.58
N PHE A 235 -1.95 -2.17 0.72
CA PHE A 235 -3.39 -2.39 0.66
C PHE A 235 -3.68 -3.80 0.13
N GLU A 236 -3.16 -4.16 -1.04
CA GLU A 236 -3.34 -5.46 -1.68
C GLU A 236 -2.81 -6.60 -0.81
N GLN A 237 -1.60 -6.44 -0.26
CA GLN A 237 -0.99 -7.43 0.64
C GLN A 237 -1.85 -7.69 1.88
N SER A 238 -2.44 -6.64 2.47
CA SER A 238 -3.30 -6.78 3.63
C SER A 238 -4.53 -7.62 3.32
N TRP A 239 -5.18 -7.35 2.19
CA TRP A 239 -6.37 -8.09 1.77
C TRP A 239 -6.05 -9.53 1.38
N VAL A 240 -4.99 -9.76 0.61
CA VAL A 240 -4.57 -11.09 0.18
C VAL A 240 -4.16 -11.94 1.39
N LYS A 241 -3.37 -11.39 2.29
CA LYS A 241 -2.97 -12.08 3.53
C LYS A 241 -4.17 -12.36 4.42
N TYR A 242 -5.04 -11.38 4.65
CA TYR A 242 -6.20 -11.53 5.50
C TYR A 242 -7.18 -12.59 4.97
N ARG A 243 -7.48 -12.55 3.66
CA ARG A 243 -8.56 -13.36 3.09
C ARG A 243 -8.11 -14.76 2.61
N TRP A 244 -6.88 -14.91 2.16
CA TRP A 244 -6.35 -16.17 1.59
C TRP A 244 -5.12 -16.72 2.29
N ASP A 245 -4.53 -16.00 3.23
CA ASP A 245 -3.27 -16.33 3.92
C ASP A 245 -2.09 -16.54 2.96
N ILE A 246 -2.06 -15.75 1.88
CA ILE A 246 -0.99 -15.76 0.89
C ILE A 246 -0.10 -14.53 1.14
N GLU A 247 1.21 -14.73 1.09
CA GLU A 247 2.21 -13.68 1.22
C GLU A 247 2.80 -13.36 -0.16
N LEU A 248 2.85 -12.08 -0.50
CA LEU A 248 3.56 -11.59 -1.68
C LEU A 248 4.98 -11.24 -1.25
N THR A 249 5.97 -11.88 -1.84
CA THR A 249 7.35 -11.86 -1.33
C THR A 249 8.31 -10.97 -2.12
N ASP A 250 8.14 -10.84 -3.43
CA ASP A 250 8.94 -9.96 -4.29
C ASP A 250 8.04 -8.89 -4.91
N ILE A 251 7.88 -7.78 -4.20
CA ILE A 251 7.00 -6.69 -4.61
C ILE A 251 7.82 -5.47 -5.00
N LEU A 252 7.49 -4.93 -6.19
CA LEU A 252 7.80 -3.57 -6.56
C LEU A 252 6.54 -2.73 -6.36
N ASP A 253 6.55 -1.89 -5.33
CA ASP A 253 5.47 -0.93 -5.05
C ASP A 253 5.79 0.40 -5.74
N THR A 254 5.08 0.70 -6.83
CA THR A 254 5.32 1.91 -7.63
C THR A 254 5.10 3.20 -6.84
N CYS A 255 4.19 3.21 -5.85
CA CYS A 255 4.02 4.33 -4.93
C CYS A 255 5.25 4.53 -4.05
N ALA A 256 5.78 3.44 -3.46
CA ALA A 256 6.97 3.49 -2.62
C ALA A 256 8.23 3.88 -3.43
N TRP A 257 8.38 3.32 -4.63
CA TRP A 257 9.48 3.67 -5.54
C TRP A 257 9.47 5.14 -5.91
N TRP A 258 8.32 5.65 -6.36
CA TRP A 258 8.20 7.07 -6.69
C TRP A 258 8.46 7.97 -5.48
N THR A 259 7.96 7.61 -4.29
CA THR A 259 8.20 8.39 -3.08
C THR A 259 9.70 8.53 -2.77
N VAL A 260 10.48 7.45 -2.94
CA VAL A 260 11.93 7.48 -2.76
C VAL A 260 12.60 8.32 -3.86
N ILE A 261 12.25 8.10 -5.11
CA ILE A 261 12.78 8.85 -6.27
C ILE A 261 12.49 10.35 -6.12
N ALA A 262 11.23 10.70 -5.83
CA ALA A 262 10.83 12.10 -5.64
C ALA A 262 11.55 12.77 -4.47
N GLY A 263 11.82 12.03 -3.39
CA GLY A 263 12.66 12.49 -2.28
C GLY A 263 14.08 12.82 -2.73
N HIS A 264 14.70 12.01 -3.59
CA HIS A 264 16.00 12.28 -4.18
C HIS A 264 15.99 13.45 -5.17
N LEU A 265 14.93 13.60 -5.96
CA LEU A 265 14.77 14.71 -6.90
C LEU A 265 14.47 16.04 -6.22
N ALA A 266 13.67 16.04 -5.16
CA ALA A 266 13.16 17.24 -4.51
C ALA A 266 14.09 17.78 -3.41
N ALA A 267 15.16 17.10 -3.08
CA ALA A 267 16.27 17.46 -2.13
C ALA A 267 15.94 18.29 -0.87
N ALA A 268 14.69 18.68 -0.60
CA ALA A 268 14.34 19.55 0.52
C ALA A 268 12.87 19.53 0.98
N ASP A 269 11.92 18.96 0.29
CA ASP A 269 10.52 19.13 0.69
C ASP A 269 9.78 17.81 0.84
N PHE A 270 9.86 17.27 2.06
CA PHE A 270 9.23 16.03 2.52
C PHE A 270 7.73 15.90 2.21
N ALA A 271 7.01 17.01 2.08
CA ALA A 271 5.58 17.00 1.85
C ALA A 271 5.17 16.90 0.38
N HIS A 272 5.97 17.40 -0.54
CA HIS A 272 5.60 17.41 -1.96
C HIS A 272 5.76 16.05 -2.65
N GLY A 273 6.60 15.16 -2.14
CA GLY A 273 6.78 13.81 -2.70
C GLY A 273 5.58 12.88 -2.50
N LEU A 274 4.77 13.11 -1.47
CA LEU A 274 3.62 12.26 -1.15
C LEU A 274 2.35 12.63 -1.94
N GLU A 275 2.16 13.90 -2.27
CA GLU A 275 0.96 14.37 -2.98
C GLU A 275 0.91 13.90 -4.44
N ASP A 276 2.06 13.67 -5.07
CA ASP A 276 2.19 13.27 -6.47
C ASP A 276 2.34 11.75 -6.71
N ALA A 277 2.19 10.93 -5.68
CA ALA A 277 2.40 9.47 -5.77
C ALA A 277 1.17 8.66 -6.18
N LYS A 278 0.10 9.28 -6.64
CA LYS A 278 -1.11 8.58 -7.11
C LYS A 278 -0.84 7.89 -8.45
N LEU A 279 -1.36 6.68 -8.64
CA LEU A 279 -1.19 5.93 -9.87
C LEU A 279 -1.56 6.75 -11.12
N VAL A 280 -2.70 7.43 -11.08
CA VAL A 280 -3.16 8.29 -12.18
C VAL A 280 -2.15 9.41 -12.51
N THR A 281 -1.52 10.01 -11.49
CA THR A 281 -0.53 11.07 -11.69
C THR A 281 0.75 10.51 -12.29
N LEU A 282 1.17 9.31 -11.88
CA LEU A 282 2.34 8.63 -12.42
C LEU A 282 2.09 8.13 -13.84
N ALA A 283 0.91 7.59 -14.13
CA ALA A 283 0.52 7.12 -15.45
C ALA A 283 0.46 8.28 -16.45
N ASP A 284 -0.18 9.41 -16.10
CA ASP A 284 -0.19 10.61 -16.92
C ASP A 284 1.22 11.14 -17.18
N ARG A 285 2.03 11.23 -16.12
CA ARG A 285 3.37 11.80 -16.19
C ARG A 285 4.35 10.98 -17.01
N PHE A 286 4.36 9.66 -16.81
CA PHE A 286 5.38 8.77 -17.37
C PHE A 286 4.92 8.00 -18.61
N LEU A 287 3.61 7.87 -18.83
CA LEU A 287 3.05 7.07 -19.90
C LEU A 287 2.11 7.88 -20.81
N HIS A 288 1.84 9.15 -20.48
CA HIS A 288 0.80 9.97 -21.12
C HIS A 288 -0.57 9.26 -21.17
N ALA A 289 -0.83 8.44 -20.13
CA ALA A 289 -2.06 7.66 -20.01
C ALA A 289 -3.06 8.40 -19.13
N GLU A 290 -4.19 8.78 -19.70
CA GLU A 290 -5.34 9.30 -18.96
C GLU A 290 -6.12 8.14 -18.36
N LEU A 291 -5.93 7.86 -17.05
CA LEU A 291 -6.77 6.89 -16.34
C LEU A 291 -8.10 7.56 -15.94
N ASP A 292 -9.21 6.91 -16.29
CA ASP A 292 -10.55 7.42 -15.97
C ASP A 292 -10.87 7.29 -14.48
N LYS A 293 -10.82 8.42 -13.75
CA LYS A 293 -11.09 8.46 -12.30
C LYS A 293 -12.54 8.22 -11.91
N THR A 294 -13.48 8.23 -12.87
CA THR A 294 -14.90 8.10 -12.55
C THR A 294 -15.25 6.78 -11.90
N PHE A 295 -14.45 5.74 -12.15
CA PHE A 295 -14.65 4.41 -11.59
C PHE A 295 -13.90 4.17 -10.27
N GLN A 296 -12.90 4.98 -9.91
CA GLN A 296 -12.14 4.81 -8.66
C GLN A 296 -13.03 4.82 -7.41
N THR A 297 -14.09 5.62 -7.40
CA THR A 297 -15.05 5.74 -6.31
C THR A 297 -16.42 5.13 -6.66
N SER A 298 -16.47 4.27 -7.67
CA SER A 298 -17.72 3.64 -8.09
C SER A 298 -18.20 2.60 -7.07
N ASP A 299 -19.49 2.29 -7.09
CA ASP A 299 -20.05 1.24 -6.22
C ASP A 299 -19.67 -0.15 -6.74
N TRP A 300 -18.60 -0.71 -6.20
CA TRP A 300 -18.14 -2.07 -6.47
C TRP A 300 -19.02 -3.16 -5.83
N ALA A 301 -19.99 -2.77 -4.99
CA ALA A 301 -20.95 -3.70 -4.38
C ALA A 301 -22.18 -3.97 -5.24
N GLN A 302 -22.25 -3.46 -6.46
CA GLN A 302 -23.33 -3.76 -7.40
C GLN A 302 -23.35 -5.24 -7.78
N GLU A 303 -24.55 -5.76 -8.04
CA GLU A 303 -24.72 -7.15 -8.47
C GLU A 303 -24.02 -7.41 -9.81
N VAL A 304 -24.14 -6.49 -10.76
CA VAL A 304 -23.53 -6.55 -12.09
C VAL A 304 -22.65 -5.32 -12.26
N LEU A 305 -21.37 -5.53 -12.49
CA LEU A 305 -20.42 -4.46 -12.82
C LEU A 305 -20.55 -4.09 -14.31
N SER A 306 -20.38 -2.81 -14.61
CA SER A 306 -20.36 -2.32 -15.99
C SER A 306 -19.07 -2.71 -16.71
N ASP A 307 -19.11 -2.74 -18.04
CA ASP A 307 -17.91 -2.98 -18.87
C ASP A 307 -16.82 -1.94 -18.57
N GLY A 308 -17.21 -0.66 -18.36
CA GLY A 308 -16.27 0.39 -17.99
C GLY A 308 -15.56 0.16 -16.64
N GLN A 309 -16.26 -0.39 -15.64
CA GLN A 309 -15.63 -0.79 -14.38
C GLN A 309 -14.62 -1.92 -14.57
N LEU A 310 -14.97 -2.93 -15.37
CA LEU A 310 -14.08 -4.06 -15.66
C LEU A 310 -12.85 -3.64 -16.48
N GLU A 311 -13.04 -2.72 -17.43
CA GLU A 311 -11.96 -2.15 -18.22
C GLU A 311 -11.03 -1.30 -17.35
N TYR A 312 -11.59 -0.39 -16.55
CA TYR A 312 -10.83 0.42 -15.59
C TYR A 312 -9.95 -0.48 -14.71
N ALA A 313 -10.55 -1.47 -14.04
CA ALA A 313 -9.84 -2.38 -13.16
C ALA A 313 -8.69 -3.14 -13.84
N GLY A 314 -8.88 -3.58 -15.08
CA GLY A 314 -7.83 -4.27 -15.83
C GLY A 314 -6.71 -3.35 -16.29
N VAL A 315 -7.03 -2.10 -16.66
CA VAL A 315 -6.05 -1.09 -17.08
C VAL A 315 -5.17 -0.67 -15.91
N ASP A 316 -5.71 -0.51 -14.70
CA ASP A 316 -4.94 -0.13 -13.50
C ASP A 316 -3.83 -1.16 -13.19
N ALA A 317 -4.09 -2.45 -13.37
CA ALA A 317 -3.05 -3.48 -13.24
C ALA A 317 -2.05 -3.47 -14.42
N ALA A 318 -2.50 -3.15 -15.65
CA ALA A 318 -1.66 -3.21 -16.84
C ALA A 318 -0.65 -2.06 -16.93
N VAL A 319 -1.03 -0.85 -16.50
CA VAL A 319 -0.14 0.33 -16.52
C VAL A 319 1.05 0.18 -15.56
N LEU A 320 0.96 -0.71 -14.59
CA LEU A 320 2.07 -1.01 -13.67
C LEU A 320 3.28 -1.61 -14.39
N LEU A 321 3.08 -2.33 -15.50
CA LEU A 321 4.14 -2.99 -16.24
C LEU A 321 5.18 -1.97 -16.76
N PRO A 322 4.82 -1.04 -17.67
CA PRO A 322 5.79 -0.06 -18.15
C PRO A 322 6.18 0.98 -17.08
N LEU A 323 5.30 1.27 -16.13
CA LEU A 323 5.60 2.22 -15.05
C LEU A 323 6.72 1.69 -14.15
N ALA A 324 6.72 0.40 -13.83
CA ALA A 324 7.74 -0.21 -13.00
C ALA A 324 9.12 -0.16 -13.66
N ASP A 325 9.20 -0.45 -14.97
CA ASP A 325 10.45 -0.39 -15.72
C ASP A 325 11.07 1.02 -15.67
N ILE A 326 10.24 2.05 -15.89
CA ILE A 326 10.68 3.45 -15.81
C ILE A 326 11.18 3.81 -14.39
N LEU A 327 10.44 3.41 -13.36
CA LEU A 327 10.82 3.73 -11.99
C LEU A 327 12.09 2.97 -11.56
N GLU A 328 12.29 1.73 -12.01
CA GLU A 328 13.54 1.00 -11.76
C GLU A 328 14.73 1.68 -12.43
N GLU A 329 14.60 2.07 -13.71
CA GLU A 329 15.65 2.79 -14.44
C GLU A 329 16.00 4.10 -13.75
N LEU A 330 15.00 4.92 -13.41
CA LEU A 330 15.20 6.17 -12.66
C LEU A 330 15.85 5.94 -11.29
N GLY A 331 15.43 4.92 -10.57
CA GLY A 331 16.01 4.57 -9.27
C GLY A 331 17.49 4.16 -9.37
N GLU A 332 17.86 3.44 -10.43
CA GLU A 332 19.25 3.06 -10.69
C GLU A 332 20.09 4.26 -11.11
N GLU A 333 19.61 5.12 -12.01
CA GLU A 333 20.29 6.35 -12.43
C GLU A 333 20.54 7.30 -11.26
N LEU A 334 19.59 7.41 -10.33
CA LEU A 334 19.71 8.25 -9.14
C LEU A 334 20.46 7.57 -7.98
N GLY A 335 20.82 6.29 -8.13
CA GLY A 335 21.50 5.52 -7.08
C GLY A 335 20.62 5.23 -5.85
N CYS A 336 19.28 5.27 -5.98
CA CYS A 336 18.34 5.03 -4.89
C CYS A 336 17.49 3.73 -5.04
N ALA A 337 17.78 2.89 -6.04
CA ALA A 337 17.04 1.67 -6.32
C ALA A 337 16.97 0.71 -5.13
N GLU A 338 18.08 0.50 -4.40
CA GLU A 338 18.07 -0.37 -3.22
C GLU A 338 17.17 0.17 -2.11
N GLN A 339 17.18 1.48 -1.90
CA GLN A 339 16.33 2.16 -0.94
C GLN A 339 14.83 2.02 -1.31
N ALA A 340 14.49 2.18 -2.59
CA ALA A 340 13.14 1.99 -3.09
C ALA A 340 12.68 0.52 -2.94
N ARG A 341 13.57 -0.44 -3.17
CA ARG A 341 13.30 -1.86 -2.96
C ARG A 341 13.01 -2.18 -1.49
N LEU A 342 13.81 -1.63 -0.56
CA LEU A 342 13.57 -1.77 0.87
C LEU A 342 12.25 -1.11 1.31
N ALA A 343 11.87 0.02 0.72
CA ALA A 343 10.59 0.68 0.97
C ALA A 343 9.40 -0.19 0.56
N SER A 344 9.45 -0.83 -0.61
CA SER A 344 8.44 -1.78 -1.08
C SER A 344 8.26 -2.96 -0.11
N MET A 345 9.36 -3.55 0.36
CA MET A 345 9.33 -4.68 1.29
C MET A 345 8.73 -4.32 2.67
N ALA A 346 8.91 -3.08 3.12
CA ALA A 346 8.40 -2.64 4.42
C ALA A 346 6.86 -2.55 4.45
N GLY A 347 6.22 -2.31 3.32
CA GLY A 347 4.76 -2.36 3.18
C GLY A 347 4.18 -3.70 3.61
N GLY A 348 4.79 -4.81 3.18
CA GLY A 348 4.36 -6.16 3.51
C GLY A 348 4.39 -6.48 5.00
N ARG A 349 5.41 -6.03 5.72
CA ARG A 349 5.50 -6.23 7.18
C ARG A 349 4.37 -5.50 7.91
N ARG A 350 4.02 -4.29 7.50
CA ARG A 350 2.90 -3.53 8.08
C ARG A 350 1.56 -4.20 7.81
N ALA A 351 1.37 -4.74 6.61
CA ALA A 351 0.19 -5.49 6.23
C ALA A 351 0.01 -6.74 7.10
N ALA A 352 1.06 -7.53 7.29
CA ALA A 352 1.02 -8.71 8.13
C ALA A 352 0.64 -8.41 9.60
N ILE A 353 1.15 -7.30 10.16
CA ILE A 353 0.80 -6.86 11.51
C ILE A 353 -0.68 -6.46 11.58
N ALA A 354 -1.16 -5.67 10.61
CA ALA A 354 -2.56 -5.23 10.58
C ALA A 354 -3.53 -6.41 10.50
N THR A 355 -3.23 -7.42 9.67
CA THR A 355 -4.08 -8.62 9.54
C THR A 355 -4.05 -9.50 10.78
N HIS A 356 -2.92 -9.58 11.52
CA HIS A 356 -2.86 -10.31 12.78
C HIS A 356 -3.83 -9.73 13.81
N TYR A 357 -3.91 -8.39 13.93
CA TYR A 357 -4.86 -7.74 14.85
C TYR A 357 -6.31 -7.81 14.38
N ALA A 358 -6.55 -8.05 13.09
CA ALA A 358 -7.88 -8.20 12.53
C ALA A 358 -8.44 -9.62 12.69
N ALA A 359 -7.58 -10.63 12.86
CA ALA A 359 -8.00 -12.01 13.03
C ALA A 359 -8.92 -12.18 14.25
N GLY A 360 -10.06 -12.83 14.06
CA GLY A 360 -11.04 -13.11 15.11
C GLY A 360 -12.21 -12.13 15.24
N ARG A 361 -12.21 -10.99 14.52
CA ARG A 361 -13.34 -10.03 14.60
C ARG A 361 -14.59 -10.45 13.79
N HIS A 362 -14.52 -11.50 12.98
CA HIS A 362 -15.61 -11.97 12.12
C HIS A 362 -16.09 -13.39 12.50
N ASP A 363 -16.05 -13.72 13.77
CA ASP A 363 -16.55 -15.01 14.25
C ASP A 363 -18.05 -15.18 13.99
N ASP A 364 -18.84 -14.10 14.03
CA ASP A 364 -20.28 -14.12 13.75
C ASP A 364 -20.54 -14.53 12.30
N GLU A 365 -19.84 -13.95 11.32
CA GLU A 365 -20.00 -14.34 9.90
C GLU A 365 -19.52 -15.76 9.64
N ARG A 366 -18.47 -16.21 10.33
CA ARG A 366 -18.06 -17.62 10.30
C ARG A 366 -19.17 -18.54 10.78
N HIS A 367 -19.81 -18.22 11.90
CA HIS A 367 -20.92 -19.02 12.44
C HIS A 367 -22.11 -19.05 11.48
N GLU A 368 -22.46 -17.91 10.88
CA GLU A 368 -23.50 -17.82 9.87
C GLU A 368 -23.18 -18.67 8.63
N ALA A 369 -21.97 -18.59 8.09
CA ALA A 369 -21.52 -19.38 6.96
C ALA A 369 -21.58 -20.90 7.25
N LEU A 370 -21.12 -21.31 8.43
CA LEU A 370 -21.20 -22.72 8.85
C LEU A 370 -22.66 -23.19 9.01
N ALA A 371 -23.55 -22.33 9.51
CA ALA A 371 -24.98 -22.62 9.61
C ALA A 371 -25.64 -22.78 8.24
N MET A 372 -25.29 -21.93 7.25
CA MET A 372 -25.77 -22.08 5.87
C MET A 372 -25.33 -23.42 5.26
N VAL A 373 -24.08 -23.82 5.45
CA VAL A 373 -23.57 -25.11 4.97
C VAL A 373 -24.32 -26.27 5.63
N ALA A 374 -24.52 -26.22 6.95
CA ALA A 374 -25.17 -27.27 7.70
C ALA A 374 -26.67 -27.43 7.33
N SER A 375 -27.35 -26.32 7.04
CA SER A 375 -28.81 -26.32 6.70
C SER A 375 -29.10 -26.67 5.26
N ALA A 376 -28.13 -26.68 4.34
CA ALA A 376 -28.31 -27.02 2.94
C ALA A 376 -28.90 -28.44 2.80
N ALA A 377 -30.11 -28.57 2.21
CA ALA A 377 -30.82 -29.83 2.05
C ALA A 377 -30.53 -30.53 0.71
N SER A 378 -29.97 -29.80 -0.26
CA SER A 378 -29.60 -30.28 -1.59
C SER A 378 -28.27 -29.70 -2.06
N THR A 379 -27.69 -30.28 -3.11
CA THR A 379 -26.50 -29.74 -3.77
C THR A 379 -26.74 -28.35 -4.37
N ALA A 380 -27.99 -28.06 -4.78
CA ALA A 380 -28.40 -26.74 -5.27
C ALA A 380 -28.41 -25.72 -4.11
N ASP A 381 -28.98 -26.07 -2.94
CA ASP A 381 -28.94 -25.18 -1.76
C ASP A 381 -27.50 -24.91 -1.32
N LEU A 382 -26.67 -25.94 -1.35
CA LEU A 382 -25.27 -25.82 -1.00
C LEU A 382 -24.49 -24.89 -1.97
N ALA A 383 -24.82 -24.97 -3.26
CA ALA A 383 -24.23 -24.07 -4.26
C ALA A 383 -24.68 -22.61 -4.05
N ALA A 384 -25.96 -22.39 -3.74
CA ALA A 384 -26.52 -21.08 -3.41
C ALA A 384 -25.83 -20.50 -2.15
N ALA A 385 -25.69 -21.30 -1.10
CA ALA A 385 -24.94 -20.92 0.10
C ALA A 385 -23.48 -20.55 -0.25
N GLY A 386 -22.83 -21.29 -1.14
CA GLY A 386 -21.49 -21.00 -1.64
C GLY A 386 -21.39 -19.62 -2.32
N ALA A 387 -22.38 -19.23 -3.11
CA ALA A 387 -22.43 -17.91 -3.74
C ALA A 387 -22.53 -16.78 -2.70
N ILE A 388 -23.38 -16.95 -1.67
CA ILE A 388 -23.51 -15.98 -0.59
C ILE A 388 -22.19 -15.86 0.20
N MET A 389 -21.59 -17.00 0.56
CA MET A 389 -20.36 -17.04 1.36
C MET A 389 -19.17 -16.36 0.67
N ARG A 390 -19.12 -16.31 -0.67
CA ARG A 390 -18.09 -15.56 -1.39
C ARG A 390 -18.13 -14.04 -1.14
N ARG A 391 -19.32 -13.52 -0.84
CA ARG A 391 -19.58 -12.11 -0.53
C ARG A 391 -19.39 -11.77 0.96
N MET A 392 -19.22 -12.77 1.82
CA MET A 392 -19.03 -12.59 3.26
C MET A 392 -17.62 -12.17 3.61
N VAL A 393 -17.49 -11.40 4.67
CA VAL A 393 -16.19 -10.94 5.21
C VAL A 393 -15.61 -12.05 6.09
N LEU A 394 -14.83 -12.94 5.50
CA LEU A 394 -14.24 -14.09 6.17
C LEU A 394 -12.71 -14.01 6.11
N SER A 395 -12.04 -14.18 7.26
CA SER A 395 -10.59 -14.37 7.32
C SER A 395 -10.17 -15.68 6.63
N ALA A 396 -8.88 -15.83 6.33
CA ALA A 396 -8.34 -17.05 5.75
C ALA A 396 -8.66 -18.29 6.61
N ALA A 397 -8.53 -18.19 7.94
CA ALA A 397 -8.84 -19.27 8.86
C ALA A 397 -10.34 -19.62 8.84
N SER A 398 -11.22 -18.62 8.83
CA SER A 398 -12.67 -18.82 8.73
C SER A 398 -13.06 -19.43 7.39
N ARG A 399 -12.49 -18.96 6.28
CA ARG A 399 -12.69 -19.53 4.94
C ARG A 399 -12.27 -21.00 4.87
N ALA A 400 -11.08 -21.33 5.43
CA ALA A 400 -10.62 -22.73 5.48
C ALA A 400 -11.60 -23.64 6.22
N ALA A 401 -12.06 -23.21 7.40
CA ALA A 401 -13.04 -23.98 8.18
C ALA A 401 -14.37 -24.18 7.44
N VAL A 402 -14.88 -23.11 6.79
CA VAL A 402 -16.11 -23.17 5.99
C VAL A 402 -15.94 -24.07 4.76
N ALA A 403 -14.78 -24.00 4.09
CA ALA A 403 -14.48 -24.85 2.93
C ALA A 403 -14.44 -26.34 3.28
N GLU A 404 -13.88 -26.71 4.43
CA GLU A 404 -13.90 -28.09 4.91
C GLU A 404 -15.32 -28.56 5.23
N ALA A 405 -16.11 -27.73 5.92
CA ALA A 405 -17.53 -28.04 6.18
C ALA A 405 -18.32 -28.19 4.87
N TYR A 406 -18.07 -27.33 3.88
CA TYR A 406 -18.71 -27.39 2.56
C TYR A 406 -18.39 -28.69 1.83
N LYS A 407 -17.09 -29.09 1.77
CA LYS A 407 -16.67 -30.36 1.17
C LYS A 407 -17.36 -31.56 1.82
N LEU A 408 -17.39 -31.59 3.15
CA LEU A 408 -18.03 -32.65 3.91
C LEU A 408 -19.53 -32.72 3.60
N ARG A 409 -20.23 -31.57 3.62
CA ARG A 409 -21.65 -31.49 3.31
C ARG A 409 -21.96 -31.93 1.89
N ARG A 410 -21.17 -31.51 0.93
CA ARG A 410 -21.29 -31.93 -0.47
C ARG A 410 -21.19 -33.44 -0.63
N SER A 411 -20.26 -34.09 0.06
CA SER A 411 -20.12 -35.54 0.05
C SER A 411 -21.34 -36.23 0.65
N GLN A 412 -21.91 -35.71 1.74
CA GLN A 412 -23.13 -36.22 2.37
C GLN A 412 -24.34 -36.10 1.48
N LEU A 413 -24.48 -35.02 0.72
CA LEU A 413 -25.61 -34.79 -0.19
C LEU A 413 -25.50 -35.57 -1.51
N ALA A 414 -24.32 -36.08 -1.84
CA ALA A 414 -24.05 -36.90 -3.02
C ALA A 414 -24.19 -38.41 -2.74
N ALA A 415 -24.20 -38.83 -1.48
CA ALA A 415 -24.40 -40.21 -1.01
C ALA A 415 -25.87 -40.57 -0.85
#